data_12b0df7aac157e074cc61273553a7db0
#
_entry.id   12b0df7aac157e074cc61273553a7db0
#
_cell.length_a   1.000
_cell.length_b   1.000
_cell.length_c   1.000
_cell.angle_alpha   90.00
_cell.angle_beta   90.00
_cell.angle_gamma   90.00
#
_symmetry.space_group_name_H-M   'P 1'
#
loop_
_entity.id
_entity.type
_entity.pdbx_description
1 polymer ?
#
loop_
_entity_poly.entity_id
_entity_poly.type
_entity_poly.pdbx_seq_one_letter_code
_entity_poly.pdbx_strand_id
1 'polypeptide(L)'
;MKLRDLVTLAVLLPAIPWSQAQIERRVGAYRSQEEVLYLWSGAHVRRLFPGFESLAADVYWLRTVQYFGGERLFSPEKRFELLRPLVDITTTLDPRLEIAYRYGAIFLSEAPPVGAGRPREGIEVLARGVENLPESWRLRQD
;
A
#
# COMPACT_ATOMS: atom_id res chain seq x y z
N MET A 1 -34.97 -3.31 33.72
CA MET A 1 -34.01 -2.33 33.20
C MET A 1 -34.23 -1.03 33.97
N LYS A 2 -33.23 -0.57 34.70
CA LYS A 2 -33.36 0.64 35.54
C LYS A 2 -33.28 1.87 34.66
N LEU A 3 -33.98 2.95 34.99
CA LEU A 3 -33.99 4.22 34.23
C LEU A 3 -32.56 4.73 33.92
N ARG A 4 -31.63 4.49 34.84
CA ARG A 4 -30.20 4.78 34.70
C ARG A 4 -29.56 4.04 33.52
N ASP A 5 -29.91 2.76 33.29
CA ASP A 5 -29.33 1.92 32.22
C ASP A 5 -29.87 2.38 30.87
N LEU A 6 -31.10 2.87 30.83
CA LEU A 6 -31.72 3.41 29.61
C LEU A 6 -31.10 4.75 29.20
N VAL A 7 -30.77 5.61 30.17
CA VAL A 7 -30.07 6.88 29.93
C VAL A 7 -28.65 6.64 29.44
N THR A 8 -27.92 5.71 30.05
CA THR A 8 -26.56 5.36 29.59
C THR A 8 -26.57 4.79 28.17
N LEU A 9 -27.53 3.95 27.85
CA LEU A 9 -27.66 3.39 26.49
C LEU A 9 -28.00 4.49 25.46
N ALA A 10 -28.88 5.41 25.82
CA ALA A 10 -29.29 6.53 24.96
C ALA A 10 -28.14 7.53 24.67
N VAL A 11 -27.15 7.62 25.55
CA VAL A 11 -25.97 8.47 25.36
C VAL A 11 -24.88 7.73 24.56
N LEU A 12 -24.67 6.43 24.82
CA LEU A 12 -23.61 5.65 24.19
C LEU A 12 -23.93 5.29 22.73
N LEU A 13 -25.18 5.00 22.41
CA LEU A 13 -25.59 4.65 21.05
C LEU A 13 -25.23 5.72 19.99
N PRO A 14 -25.51 7.03 20.20
CA PRO A 14 -25.10 8.05 19.23
C PRO A 14 -23.62 8.42 19.30
N ALA A 15 -22.92 8.14 20.42
CA ALA A 15 -21.50 8.45 20.57
C ALA A 15 -20.62 7.60 19.63
N ILE A 16 -21.02 6.35 19.36
CA ILE A 16 -20.28 5.44 18.47
C ILE A 16 -20.23 5.97 17.03
N PRO A 17 -21.35 6.20 16.33
CA PRO A 17 -21.32 6.71 14.95
C PRO A 17 -20.73 8.13 14.88
N TRP A 18 -20.90 8.95 15.92
CA TRP A 18 -20.30 10.28 15.96
C TRP A 18 -18.77 10.21 16.03
N SER A 19 -18.22 9.32 16.87
CA SER A 19 -16.76 9.10 16.95
C SER A 19 -16.18 8.52 15.66
N GLN A 20 -16.90 7.59 15.01
CA GLN A 20 -16.52 7.05 13.72
C GLN A 20 -16.49 8.12 12.63
N ALA A 21 -17.51 8.95 12.54
CA ALA A 21 -17.58 10.07 11.59
C ALA A 21 -16.44 11.08 11.80
N GLN A 22 -16.02 11.32 13.04
CA GLN A 22 -14.88 12.17 13.36
C GLN A 22 -13.54 11.55 12.93
N ILE A 23 -13.38 10.23 13.13
CA ILE A 23 -12.20 9.47 12.68
C ILE A 23 -12.12 9.50 11.16
N GLU A 24 -13.23 9.20 10.46
CA GLU A 24 -13.26 9.22 8.99
C GLU A 24 -12.95 10.60 8.40
N ARG A 25 -13.44 11.69 8.99
CA ARG A 25 -13.09 13.06 8.57
C ARG A 25 -11.62 13.36 8.74
N ARG A 26 -11.01 12.92 9.85
CA ARG A 26 -9.57 13.11 10.11
C ARG A 26 -8.72 12.25 9.17
N VAL A 27 -9.08 10.99 8.99
CA VAL A 27 -8.37 10.07 8.08
C VAL A 27 -8.48 10.55 6.63
N GLY A 28 -9.63 11.05 6.19
CA GLY A 28 -9.80 11.62 4.85
C GLY A 28 -8.92 12.85 4.61
N ALA A 29 -8.76 13.73 5.61
CA ALA A 29 -7.89 14.90 5.51
C ALA A 29 -6.38 14.52 5.50
N TYR A 30 -5.99 13.46 6.20
CA TYR A 30 -4.61 12.94 6.16
C TYR A 30 -4.26 12.32 4.81
N ARG A 31 -5.21 11.65 4.17
CA ARG A 31 -5.01 10.98 2.88
C ARG A 31 -4.56 11.92 1.77
N SER A 32 -5.14 13.12 1.69
CA SER A 32 -4.78 14.10 0.65
C SER A 32 -3.40 14.73 0.82
N GLN A 33 -2.83 14.70 2.02
CA GLN A 33 -1.47 15.20 2.29
C GLN A 33 -0.38 14.13 2.17
N GLU A 34 -0.71 12.86 2.37
CA GLU A 34 0.27 11.77 2.29
C GLU A 34 0.73 11.46 0.87
N GLU A 35 -0.09 11.70 -0.14
CA GLU A 35 0.26 11.42 -1.55
C GLU A 35 1.49 12.19 -2.04
N VAL A 36 1.76 13.37 -1.51
CA VAL A 36 2.86 14.24 -1.98
C VAL A 36 4.18 13.96 -1.25
N LEU A 37 4.17 13.40 -0.05
CA LEU A 37 5.34 13.29 0.82
C LEU A 37 6.20 12.04 0.59
N TYR A 38 5.81 11.10 -0.27
CA TYR A 38 6.38 9.75 -0.27
C TYR A 38 7.15 9.33 -1.53
N LEU A 39 7.24 10.17 -2.55
CA LEU A 39 7.93 9.81 -3.79
C LEU A 39 9.39 10.33 -3.83
N TRP A 40 10.16 10.03 -2.81
CA TRP A 40 11.61 10.10 -2.96
C TRP A 40 12.05 8.90 -3.80
N SER A 41 12.76 9.15 -4.90
CA SER A 41 13.26 8.05 -5.73
C SER A 41 14.08 7.07 -4.87
N GLY A 42 13.94 5.77 -5.09
CA GLY A 42 14.66 4.75 -4.33
C GLY A 42 16.17 5.01 -4.24
N ALA A 43 16.76 5.62 -5.28
CA ALA A 43 18.15 6.03 -5.30
C ALA A 43 18.49 7.13 -4.28
N HIS A 44 17.58 8.08 -4.02
CA HIS A 44 17.78 9.09 -2.99
C HIS A 44 17.65 8.51 -1.59
N VAL A 45 16.65 7.65 -1.37
CA VAL A 45 16.45 6.97 -0.08
C VAL A 45 17.66 6.10 0.25
N ARG A 46 18.20 5.37 -0.73
CA ARG A 46 19.41 4.55 -0.57
C ARG A 46 20.62 5.35 -0.11
N ARG A 47 20.78 6.58 -0.61
CA ARG A 47 21.88 7.47 -0.19
C ARG A 47 21.72 8.03 1.21
N LEU A 48 20.49 8.18 1.69
CA LEU A 48 20.20 8.74 3.01
C LEU A 48 20.32 7.71 4.14
N PHE A 49 20.16 6.43 3.83
CA PHE A 49 20.17 5.34 4.80
C PHE A 49 21.18 4.25 4.43
N PRO A 50 22.50 4.57 4.33
CA PRO A 50 23.50 3.58 4.00
C PRO A 50 23.57 2.49 5.08
N GLY A 51 23.41 1.24 4.66
CA GLY A 51 23.37 0.07 5.56
C GLY A 51 21.98 -0.27 6.13
N PHE A 52 20.93 0.53 5.85
CA PHE A 52 19.56 0.27 6.26
C PHE A 52 18.61 0.16 5.07
N GLU A 53 19.15 -0.13 3.88
CA GLU A 53 18.37 -0.18 2.64
C GLU A 53 17.26 -1.23 2.69
N SER A 54 17.53 -2.41 3.24
CA SER A 54 16.52 -3.47 3.38
C SER A 54 15.41 -3.07 4.34
N LEU A 55 15.74 -2.42 5.46
CA LEU A 55 14.73 -1.89 6.37
C LEU A 55 13.86 -0.82 5.70
N ALA A 56 14.47 0.07 4.91
CA ALA A 56 13.74 1.05 4.13
C ALA A 56 12.84 0.37 3.09
N ALA A 57 13.32 -0.70 2.43
CA ALA A 57 12.53 -1.50 1.50
C ALA A 57 11.30 -2.11 2.18
N ASP A 58 11.44 -2.67 3.39
CA ASP A 58 10.34 -3.23 4.16
C ASP A 58 9.28 -2.16 4.49
N VAL A 59 9.71 -0.96 4.88
CA VAL A 59 8.80 0.16 5.14
C VAL A 59 8.05 0.57 3.87
N TYR A 60 8.74 0.68 2.72
CA TYR A 60 8.09 1.00 1.44
C TYR A 60 7.18 -0.12 0.95
N TRP A 61 7.54 -1.38 1.20
CA TRP A 61 6.67 -2.52 0.92
C TRP A 61 5.38 -2.46 1.75
N LEU A 62 5.50 -2.22 3.05
CA LEU A 62 4.33 -2.07 3.91
C LEU A 62 3.42 -0.94 3.42
N ARG A 63 3.98 0.19 3.01
CA ARG A 63 3.22 1.30 2.40
C ARG A 63 2.56 0.91 1.09
N THR A 64 3.24 0.14 0.25
CA THR A 64 2.67 -0.39 -1.00
C THR A 64 1.41 -1.20 -0.72
N VAL A 65 1.47 -2.10 0.25
CA VAL A 65 0.34 -2.93 0.67
C VAL A 65 -0.79 -2.09 1.27
N GLN A 66 -0.45 -1.12 2.13
CA GLN A 66 -1.43 -0.20 2.73
C GLN A 66 -2.10 0.68 1.68
N TYR A 67 -1.34 1.21 0.73
CA TYR A 67 -1.87 2.01 -0.37
C TYR A 67 -2.81 1.17 -1.23
N PHE A 68 -2.37 -0.02 -1.67
CA PHE A 68 -3.21 -0.93 -2.46
C PHE A 68 -4.50 -1.29 -1.74
N GLY A 69 -4.41 -1.72 -0.46
CA GLY A 69 -5.57 -2.06 0.35
C GLY A 69 -6.49 -0.87 0.59
N GLY A 70 -5.92 0.30 0.82
CA GLY A 70 -6.65 1.54 0.99
C GLY A 70 -7.43 1.95 -0.26
N GLU A 71 -6.79 1.94 -1.44
CA GLU A 71 -7.45 2.23 -2.71
C GLU A 71 -8.54 1.21 -3.02
N ARG A 72 -8.28 -0.08 -2.80
CA ARG A 72 -9.22 -1.16 -3.06
C ARG A 72 -10.47 -1.10 -2.17
N LEU A 73 -10.33 -0.77 -0.89
CA LEU A 73 -11.41 -0.86 0.10
C LEU A 73 -12.17 0.45 0.28
N PHE A 74 -11.47 1.60 0.22
CA PHE A 74 -12.03 2.87 0.68
C PHE A 74 -12.06 3.96 -0.39
N SER A 75 -11.29 3.84 -1.50
CA SER A 75 -11.29 4.85 -2.54
C SER A 75 -12.51 4.66 -3.47
N PRO A 76 -13.30 5.71 -3.72
CA PRO A 76 -14.40 5.65 -4.69
C PRO A 76 -13.91 5.47 -6.12
N GLU A 77 -12.79 6.10 -6.47
CA GLU A 77 -12.26 6.15 -7.83
C GLU A 77 -11.27 5.03 -8.14
N LYS A 78 -10.73 4.38 -7.09
CA LYS A 78 -9.78 3.25 -7.20
C LYS A 78 -8.64 3.53 -8.17
N ARG A 79 -7.96 4.65 -7.95
CA ARG A 79 -6.81 5.08 -8.74
C ARG A 79 -5.53 4.52 -8.15
N PHE A 80 -4.96 3.52 -8.75
CA PHE A 80 -3.70 2.89 -8.30
C PHE A 80 -2.45 3.60 -8.87
N GLU A 81 -2.44 4.93 -8.96
CA GLU A 81 -1.37 5.70 -9.63
C GLU A 81 -0.01 5.56 -8.95
N LEU A 82 0.02 5.54 -7.62
CA LEU A 82 1.25 5.43 -6.85
C LEU A 82 1.77 3.99 -6.70
N LEU A 83 0.99 3.00 -7.13
CA LEU A 83 1.33 1.59 -6.94
C LEU A 83 2.65 1.22 -7.63
N ARG A 84 2.80 1.58 -8.92
CA ARG A 84 4.03 1.30 -9.68
C ARG A 84 5.25 2.01 -9.08
N PRO A 85 5.22 3.33 -8.79
CA PRO A 85 6.32 4.02 -8.12
C PRO A 85 6.73 3.40 -6.79
N LEU A 86 5.77 3.00 -5.95
CA LEU A 86 6.05 2.37 -4.66
C LEU A 86 6.75 1.01 -4.81
N VAL A 87 6.29 0.17 -5.75
CA VAL A 87 6.94 -1.10 -6.08
C VAL A 87 8.36 -0.85 -6.60
N ASP A 88 8.55 0.14 -7.47
CA ASP A 88 9.86 0.46 -8.04
C ASP A 88 10.85 0.96 -6.97
N ILE A 89 10.41 1.79 -6.04
CA ILE A 89 11.23 2.24 -4.90
C ILE A 89 11.63 1.04 -4.04
N THR A 90 10.65 0.21 -3.66
CA THR A 90 10.86 -0.99 -2.84
C THR A 90 11.92 -1.91 -3.44
N THR A 91 11.76 -2.27 -4.72
CA THR A 91 12.66 -3.19 -5.42
C THR A 91 14.01 -2.57 -5.80
N THR A 92 14.11 -1.23 -5.79
CA THR A 92 15.40 -0.52 -5.95
C THR A 92 16.19 -0.52 -4.64
N LEU A 93 15.50 -0.40 -3.50
CA LEU A 93 16.11 -0.42 -2.17
C LEU A 93 16.60 -1.81 -1.81
N ASP A 94 15.78 -2.83 -2.02
CA ASP A 94 16.17 -4.23 -1.86
C ASP A 94 15.82 -5.06 -3.10
N PRO A 95 16.77 -5.26 -4.02
CA PRO A 95 16.57 -6.11 -5.19
C PRO A 95 16.35 -7.60 -4.87
N ARG A 96 16.56 -8.02 -3.63
CA ARG A 96 16.34 -9.41 -3.18
C ARG A 96 14.97 -9.63 -2.55
N LEU A 97 14.17 -8.60 -2.39
CA LEU A 97 12.83 -8.69 -1.80
C LEU A 97 11.84 -9.32 -2.80
N GLU A 98 11.87 -10.66 -2.94
CA GLU A 98 11.05 -11.44 -3.88
C GLU A 98 9.55 -11.10 -3.79
N ILE A 99 9.04 -10.93 -2.56
CA ILE A 99 7.63 -10.67 -2.30
C ILE A 99 7.15 -9.38 -2.99
N ALA A 100 8.00 -8.36 -3.10
CA ALA A 100 7.65 -7.08 -3.71
C ALA A 100 7.47 -7.22 -5.24
N TYR A 101 8.28 -8.05 -5.90
CA TYR A 101 8.10 -8.33 -7.33
C TYR A 101 6.82 -9.10 -7.59
N ARG A 102 6.59 -10.19 -6.85
CA ARG A 102 5.43 -11.07 -7.06
C ARG A 102 4.12 -10.35 -6.82
N TYR A 103 3.91 -9.86 -5.61
CA TYR A 103 2.64 -9.20 -5.26
C TYR A 103 2.50 -7.83 -5.91
N GLY A 104 3.59 -7.10 -6.11
CA GLY A 104 3.57 -5.86 -6.88
C GLY A 104 3.06 -6.07 -8.29
N ALA A 105 3.52 -7.14 -8.96
CA ALA A 105 3.03 -7.51 -10.28
C ALA A 105 1.57 -7.96 -10.28
N ILE A 106 1.14 -8.74 -9.28
CA ILE A 106 -0.25 -9.15 -9.11
C ILE A 106 -1.15 -7.93 -8.94
N PHE A 107 -0.82 -7.02 -8.02
CA PHE A 107 -1.59 -5.81 -7.76
C PHE A 107 -1.72 -4.91 -8.98
N LEU A 108 -0.64 -4.82 -9.79
CA LEU A 108 -0.64 -4.08 -11.05
C LEU A 108 -1.49 -4.75 -12.14
N SER A 109 -1.49 -6.09 -12.19
CA SER A 109 -2.12 -6.86 -13.27
C SER A 109 -3.60 -7.15 -13.05
N GLU A 110 -4.05 -7.26 -11.79
CA GLU A 110 -5.45 -7.53 -11.47
C GLU A 110 -6.38 -6.50 -12.12
N ALA A 111 -7.50 -7.01 -12.67
CA ALA A 111 -8.47 -6.16 -13.34
C ALA A 111 -9.17 -5.19 -12.38
N PRO A 112 -9.51 -3.97 -12.82
CA PRO A 112 -10.35 -3.08 -12.05
C PRO A 112 -11.72 -3.72 -11.72
N PRO A 113 -12.32 -3.46 -10.58
CA PRO A 113 -11.92 -2.52 -9.52
C PRO A 113 -10.99 -3.14 -8.45
N VAL A 114 -10.53 -4.37 -8.64
CA VAL A 114 -9.75 -5.12 -7.65
C VAL A 114 -8.30 -4.70 -7.66
N GLY A 115 -7.72 -4.46 -8.81
CA GLY A 115 -6.36 -4.02 -9.03
C GLY A 115 -6.24 -2.90 -10.05
N ALA A 116 -5.01 -2.61 -10.46
CA ALA A 116 -4.71 -1.46 -11.31
C ALA A 116 -5.05 -1.65 -12.80
N GLY A 117 -5.25 -2.88 -13.26
CA GLY A 117 -5.53 -3.19 -14.69
C GLY A 117 -4.37 -2.88 -15.63
N ARG A 118 -3.13 -2.95 -15.13
CA ARG A 118 -1.90 -2.63 -15.89
C ARG A 118 -0.96 -3.83 -16.01
N PRO A 119 -1.39 -4.92 -16.71
CA PRO A 119 -0.62 -6.16 -16.79
C PRO A 119 0.77 -6.00 -17.42
N ARG A 120 0.94 -5.06 -18.36
CA ARG A 120 2.25 -4.77 -18.95
C ARG A 120 3.27 -4.30 -17.90
N GLU A 121 2.86 -3.42 -17.00
CA GLU A 121 3.71 -2.96 -15.89
C GLU A 121 4.01 -4.10 -14.91
N GLY A 122 3.04 -5.00 -14.66
CA GLY A 122 3.26 -6.20 -13.87
C GLY A 122 4.33 -7.13 -14.45
N ILE A 123 4.26 -7.39 -15.77
CA ILE A 123 5.27 -8.20 -16.49
C ILE A 123 6.66 -7.55 -16.39
N GLU A 124 6.77 -6.24 -16.55
CA GLU A 124 8.06 -5.54 -16.41
C GLU A 124 8.65 -5.68 -14.99
N VAL A 125 7.80 -5.63 -13.97
CA VAL A 125 8.22 -5.85 -12.58
C VAL A 125 8.72 -7.28 -12.38
N LEU A 126 7.99 -8.29 -12.88
CA LEU A 126 8.40 -9.69 -12.80
C LEU A 126 9.69 -9.96 -13.57
N ALA A 127 9.82 -9.44 -14.80
CA ALA A 127 11.03 -9.58 -15.60
C ALA A 127 12.27 -9.09 -14.85
N ARG A 128 12.19 -7.90 -14.26
CA ARG A 128 13.25 -7.35 -13.41
C ARG A 128 13.51 -8.21 -12.17
N GLY A 129 12.46 -8.80 -11.59
CA GLY A 129 12.57 -9.74 -10.48
C GLY A 129 13.35 -10.99 -10.85
N VAL A 130 13.08 -11.58 -12.02
CA VAL A 130 13.82 -12.74 -12.55
C VAL A 130 15.28 -12.41 -12.83
N GLU A 131 15.60 -11.21 -13.33
CA GLU A 131 16.97 -10.75 -13.54
C GLU A 131 17.74 -10.63 -12.21
N ASN A 132 17.11 -10.10 -11.16
CA ASN A 132 17.75 -9.92 -9.85
C ASN A 132 17.80 -11.20 -9.01
N LEU A 133 16.87 -12.13 -9.23
CA LEU A 133 16.69 -13.38 -8.48
C LEU A 133 16.55 -14.58 -9.44
N PRO A 134 17.61 -14.92 -10.20
CA PRO A 134 17.53 -15.97 -11.23
C PRO A 134 17.24 -17.36 -10.64
N GLU A 135 17.52 -17.58 -9.36
CA GLU A 135 17.26 -18.86 -8.67
C GLU A 135 15.80 -18.96 -8.18
N SER A 136 15.03 -17.88 -8.17
CA SER A 136 13.64 -17.94 -7.73
C SER A 136 12.74 -18.61 -8.76
N TRP A 137 12.33 -19.83 -8.47
CA TRP A 137 11.37 -20.57 -9.31
C TRP A 137 9.97 -19.94 -9.26
N ARG A 138 9.64 -19.28 -8.14
CA ARG A 138 8.35 -18.61 -7.93
C ARG A 138 8.13 -17.47 -8.91
N LEU A 139 9.14 -16.62 -9.09
CA LEU A 139 9.08 -15.51 -10.06
C LEU A 139 8.95 -15.96 -11.51
N ARG A 140 9.33 -17.21 -11.81
CA ARG A 140 9.19 -17.79 -13.17
C ARG A 140 7.83 -18.41 -13.39
N GLN A 141 7.07 -18.70 -12.34
CA GLN A 141 5.72 -19.25 -12.40
C GLN A 141 4.65 -18.18 -12.51
N ASP A 142 4.86 -17.02 -11.92
CA ASP A 142 3.93 -15.90 -11.92
C ASP A 142 4.02 -15.13 -13.22
#